data_cfc50d9f918886a6139b99f9ee0f5230
#
_entry.id   cfc50d9f918886a6139b99f9ee0f5230
#
_cell.length_a   1.000
_cell.length_b   1.000
_cell.length_c   1.000
_cell.angle_alpha   90.00
_cell.angle_beta   90.00
_cell.angle_gamma   90.00
#
_symmetry.space_group_name_H-M   'P 1'
#
loop_
_entity.id
_entity.type
_entity.pdbx_description
1 polymer ?
#
loop_
_entity_poly.entity_id
_entity_poly.type
_entity_poly.pdbx_seq_one_letter_code
_entity_poly.pdbx_strand_id
1 'polypeptide(L)'
;MRPLSEILLEFAQPLLGDKPDERRFRAVMDQVVLLWNLALLPPTKQDLYWKQIAGRVQQGLPPQVVPEYLRELRAWLRWRKSHYGDDRRAISHYELKWVTGEPRLKVFFTENKSTG
;
A
#
# COMPACT_ATOMS: atom_id res chain seq x y z
N MET A 1 14.88 6.23 13.20
CA MET A 1 13.69 5.93 12.38
C MET A 1 13.87 4.59 11.68
N ARG A 2 12.85 3.75 11.72
CA ARG A 2 12.94 2.42 11.11
C ARG A 2 13.03 2.54 9.58
N PRO A 3 13.75 1.63 8.90
CA PRO A 3 13.75 1.63 7.43
C PRO A 3 12.34 1.43 6.87
N LEU A 4 12.01 2.18 5.84
CA LEU A 4 10.67 2.14 5.26
C LEU A 4 10.34 0.76 4.65
N SER A 5 11.34 0.08 4.10
CA SER A 5 11.16 -1.29 3.58
C SER A 5 10.67 -2.25 4.66
N GLU A 6 11.19 -2.11 5.88
CA GLU A 6 10.80 -2.94 7.02
C GLU A 6 9.37 -2.62 7.46
N ILE A 7 9.03 -1.34 7.53
CA ILE A 7 7.68 -0.89 7.89
C ILE A 7 6.66 -1.37 6.85
N LEU A 8 6.99 -1.29 5.55
CA LEU A 8 6.10 -1.76 4.50
C LEU A 8 5.85 -3.25 4.57
N LEU A 9 6.87 -4.05 4.87
CA LEU A 9 6.70 -5.48 5.04
C LEU A 9 5.79 -5.81 6.21
N GLU A 10 5.95 -5.09 7.32
CA GLU A 10 5.09 -5.24 8.48
C GLU A 10 3.64 -4.86 8.15
N PHE A 11 3.44 -3.74 7.48
CA PHE A 11 2.14 -3.26 7.06
C PHE A 11 1.46 -4.24 6.08
N ALA A 12 2.23 -4.86 5.20
CA ALA A 12 1.72 -5.76 4.17
C ALA A 12 1.49 -7.20 4.66
N GLN A 13 2.03 -7.56 5.82
CA GLN A 13 2.05 -8.94 6.30
C GLN A 13 0.70 -9.65 6.26
N PRO A 14 -0.40 -9.05 6.73
CA PRO A 14 -1.71 -9.72 6.66
C PRO A 14 -2.18 -10.04 5.25
N LEU A 15 -1.77 -9.25 4.25
CA LEU A 15 -2.11 -9.49 2.85
C LEU A 15 -1.18 -10.51 2.19
N LEU A 16 0.08 -10.57 2.64
CA LEU A 16 1.07 -11.48 2.09
C LEU A 16 0.83 -12.93 2.49
N GLY A 17 0.41 -13.17 3.74
CA GLY A 17 0.30 -14.52 4.28
C GLY A 17 1.65 -15.13 4.60
N ASP A 18 1.67 -16.45 4.83
CA ASP A 18 2.86 -17.14 5.36
C ASP A 18 3.97 -17.34 4.33
N LYS A 19 3.59 -17.70 3.10
CA LYS A 19 4.58 -17.98 2.04
C LYS A 19 4.09 -17.44 0.70
N PRO A 20 4.17 -16.13 0.49
CA PRO A 20 3.78 -15.57 -0.81
C PRO A 20 4.82 -15.92 -1.86
N ASP A 21 4.37 -16.22 -3.08
CA ASP A 21 5.28 -16.31 -4.22
C ASP A 21 5.63 -14.89 -4.73
N GLU A 22 6.56 -14.80 -5.68
CA GLU A 22 7.01 -13.51 -6.20
C GLU A 22 5.86 -12.72 -6.82
N ARG A 23 4.99 -13.36 -7.58
CA ARG A 23 3.87 -12.72 -8.25
C ARG A 23 2.91 -12.09 -7.25
N ARG A 24 2.53 -12.85 -6.22
CA ARG A 24 1.66 -12.36 -5.15
C ARG A 24 2.32 -11.21 -4.40
N PHE A 25 3.60 -11.36 -4.10
CA PHE A 25 4.36 -10.35 -3.37
C PHE A 25 4.34 -9.02 -4.12
N ARG A 26 4.60 -9.04 -5.45
CA ARG A 26 4.56 -7.83 -6.28
C ARG A 26 3.19 -7.19 -6.31
N ALA A 27 2.15 -8.00 -6.48
CA ALA A 27 0.77 -7.50 -6.52
C ALA A 27 0.39 -6.81 -5.20
N VAL A 28 0.75 -7.41 -4.07
CA VAL A 28 0.48 -6.84 -2.75
C VAL A 28 1.28 -5.56 -2.54
N MET A 29 2.57 -5.53 -2.93
CA MET A 29 3.40 -4.34 -2.78
C MET A 29 2.87 -3.17 -3.60
N ASP A 30 2.44 -3.40 -4.83
CA ASP A 30 1.84 -2.34 -5.65
C ASP A 30 0.65 -1.70 -4.95
N GLN A 31 -0.20 -2.51 -4.33
CA GLN A 31 -1.38 -2.04 -3.62
C GLN A 31 -1.03 -1.34 -2.31
N VAL A 32 -0.07 -1.89 -1.56
CA VAL A 32 0.38 -1.32 -0.30
C VAL A 32 1.02 0.05 -0.51
N VAL A 33 1.85 0.20 -1.55
CA VAL A 33 2.46 1.48 -1.89
C VAL A 33 1.40 2.52 -2.24
N LEU A 34 0.39 2.12 -3.00
CA LEU A 34 -0.71 3.01 -3.37
C LEU A 34 -1.45 3.51 -2.13
N LEU A 35 -1.82 2.61 -1.22
CA LEU A 35 -2.50 2.96 0.02
C LEU A 35 -1.63 3.80 0.95
N TRP A 36 -0.35 3.46 1.03
CA TRP A 36 0.59 4.22 1.84
C TRP A 36 0.63 5.68 1.43
N ASN A 37 0.79 5.92 0.13
CA ASN A 37 0.86 7.28 -0.41
C ASN A 37 -0.48 8.01 -0.35
N LEU A 38 -1.58 7.27 -0.52
CA LEU A 38 -2.91 7.85 -0.46
C LEU A 38 -3.17 8.53 0.90
N ALA A 39 -2.69 7.92 1.98
CA ALA A 39 -2.85 8.46 3.33
C ALA A 39 -2.13 9.79 3.54
N LEU A 40 -1.15 10.12 2.70
CA LEU A 40 -0.38 11.36 2.78
C LEU A 40 -1.05 12.52 2.05
N LEU A 41 -2.08 12.25 1.26
CA LEU A 41 -2.78 13.28 0.49
C LEU A 41 -3.80 14.04 1.34
N PRO A 42 -4.10 15.29 0.99
CA PRO A 42 -5.21 16.00 1.62
C PRO A 42 -6.55 15.28 1.39
N PRO A 43 -7.55 15.45 2.29
CA PRO A 43 -8.81 14.70 2.19
C PRO A 43 -9.52 14.79 0.85
N THR A 44 -9.54 15.98 0.21
CA THR A 44 -10.16 16.17 -1.10
C THR A 44 -9.50 15.33 -2.19
N LYS A 45 -8.17 15.24 -2.17
CA LYS A 45 -7.42 14.42 -3.11
C LYS A 45 -7.56 12.94 -2.80
N GLN A 46 -7.66 12.58 -1.51
CA GLN A 46 -7.90 11.19 -1.13
C GLN A 46 -9.21 10.68 -1.74
N ASP A 47 -10.27 11.47 -1.67
CA ASP A 47 -11.56 11.08 -2.24
C ASP A 47 -11.49 10.88 -3.75
N LEU A 48 -10.78 11.77 -4.44
CA LEU A 48 -10.61 11.66 -5.88
C LEU A 48 -9.87 10.37 -6.27
N TYR A 49 -8.75 10.11 -5.63
CA TYR A 49 -7.96 8.90 -5.90
C TYR A 49 -8.69 7.64 -5.48
N TRP A 50 -9.46 7.71 -4.40
CA TRP A 50 -10.28 6.58 -3.97
C TRP A 50 -11.29 6.18 -5.04
N LYS A 51 -11.93 7.16 -5.68
CA LYS A 51 -12.87 6.88 -6.78
C LYS A 51 -12.18 6.17 -7.95
N GLN A 52 -10.94 6.56 -8.25
CA GLN A 52 -10.15 5.91 -9.29
C GLN A 52 -9.84 4.45 -8.92
N ILE A 53 -9.44 4.20 -7.68
CA ILE A 53 -9.17 2.85 -7.18
C ILE A 53 -10.43 2.00 -7.26
N ALA A 54 -11.56 2.53 -6.80
CA ALA A 54 -12.85 1.84 -6.85
C ALA A 54 -13.24 1.48 -8.29
N GLY A 55 -13.01 2.40 -9.24
CA GLY A 55 -13.27 2.15 -10.65
C GLY A 55 -12.44 1.00 -11.21
N ARG A 56 -11.17 0.94 -10.88
CA ARG A 56 -10.27 -0.15 -11.31
C ARG A 56 -10.69 -1.49 -10.71
N VAL A 57 -11.06 -1.49 -9.43
CA VAL A 57 -11.51 -2.70 -8.74
C VAL A 57 -12.78 -3.24 -9.42
N GLN A 58 -13.73 -2.36 -9.75
CA GLN A 58 -14.97 -2.75 -10.42
C GLN A 58 -14.72 -3.35 -11.80
N GLN A 59 -13.69 -2.90 -12.51
CA GLN A 59 -13.35 -3.43 -13.82
C GLN A 59 -12.61 -4.76 -13.75
N GLY A 60 -11.84 -4.99 -12.67
CA GLY A 60 -10.95 -6.14 -12.57
C GLY A 60 -11.50 -7.33 -11.78
N LEU A 61 -12.58 -7.16 -11.01
CA LEU A 61 -13.11 -8.20 -10.13
C LEU A 61 -14.59 -8.47 -10.42
N PRO A 62 -15.06 -9.70 -10.10
CA PRO A 62 -16.50 -9.99 -10.19
C PRO A 62 -17.33 -9.05 -9.32
N PRO A 63 -18.51 -8.58 -9.79
CA PRO A 63 -19.30 -7.61 -9.05
C PRO A 63 -19.65 -8.01 -7.62
N GLN A 64 -19.82 -9.31 -7.36
CA GLN A 64 -20.21 -9.81 -6.05
C GLN A 64 -19.11 -9.67 -4.99
N VAL A 65 -17.83 -9.57 -5.38
CA VAL A 65 -16.72 -9.45 -4.43
C VAL A 65 -16.26 -8.01 -4.25
N VAL A 66 -16.68 -7.10 -5.13
CA VAL A 66 -16.21 -5.71 -5.13
C VAL A 66 -16.51 -4.98 -3.81
N PRO A 67 -17.74 -5.02 -3.25
CA PRO A 67 -18.04 -4.28 -2.02
C PRO A 67 -17.16 -4.71 -0.84
N GLU A 68 -16.94 -6.01 -0.68
CA GLU A 68 -16.11 -6.55 0.39
C GLU A 68 -14.65 -6.15 0.21
N TYR A 69 -14.14 -6.24 -1.02
CA TYR A 69 -12.78 -5.88 -1.33
C TYR A 69 -12.52 -4.39 -1.04
N LEU A 70 -13.41 -3.50 -1.45
CA LEU A 70 -13.31 -2.07 -1.17
C LEU A 70 -13.37 -1.78 0.33
N ARG A 71 -14.18 -2.51 1.07
CA ARG A 71 -14.25 -2.37 2.53
C ARG A 71 -12.93 -2.74 3.18
N GLU A 72 -12.28 -3.80 2.72
CA GLU A 72 -10.98 -4.22 3.22
C GLU A 72 -9.91 -3.17 2.92
N LEU A 73 -9.91 -2.59 1.73
CA LEU A 73 -8.97 -1.54 1.37
C LEU A 73 -9.15 -0.29 2.25
N ARG A 74 -10.41 0.09 2.54
CA ARG A 74 -10.67 1.23 3.43
C ARG A 74 -10.20 0.95 4.86
N ALA A 75 -10.40 -0.27 5.34
CA ALA A 75 -9.91 -0.68 6.65
C ALA A 75 -8.38 -0.60 6.70
N TRP A 76 -7.71 -0.99 5.61
CA TRP A 76 -6.27 -0.93 5.47
C TRP A 76 -5.77 0.51 5.49
N LEU A 77 -6.46 1.41 4.81
CA LEU A 77 -6.13 2.83 4.80
C LEU A 77 -6.26 3.42 6.22
N ARG A 78 -7.30 3.05 6.96
CA ARG A 78 -7.46 3.49 8.35
C ARG A 78 -6.33 2.97 9.23
N TRP A 79 -5.90 1.72 9.03
CA TRP A 79 -4.78 1.12 9.74
C TRP A 79 -3.50 1.93 9.50
N ARG A 80 -3.23 2.28 8.25
CA ARG A 80 -2.09 3.11 7.89
C ARG A 80 -2.10 4.45 8.65
N LYS A 81 -3.25 5.10 8.68
CA LYS A 81 -3.40 6.40 9.34
C LYS A 81 -3.23 6.30 10.85
N SER A 82 -3.73 5.25 11.48
CA SER A 82 -3.71 5.11 12.93
C SER A 82 -2.37 4.58 13.46
N HIS A 83 -1.71 3.68 12.74
CA HIS A 83 -0.47 3.05 13.20
C HIS A 83 0.80 3.72 12.69
N TYR A 84 0.74 4.36 11.53
CA TYR A 84 1.90 4.96 10.88
C TYR A 84 1.63 6.41 10.48
N GLY A 85 0.68 7.07 11.13
CA GLY A 85 0.25 8.41 10.76
C GLY A 85 1.34 9.47 10.81
N ASP A 86 2.34 9.28 11.66
CA ASP A 86 3.47 10.21 11.79
C ASP A 86 4.53 10.01 10.70
N ASP A 87 4.46 8.93 9.96
CA ASP A 87 5.42 8.67 8.89
C ASP A 87 4.99 9.39 7.61
N ARG A 88 5.74 10.43 7.26
CA ARG A 88 5.42 11.33 6.14
C ARG A 88 6.25 10.99 4.89
N ARG A 89 6.91 9.85 4.86
CA ARG A 89 7.69 9.45 3.70
C ARG A 89 6.78 8.96 2.58
N ALA A 90 6.84 9.64 1.44
CA ALA A 90 6.09 9.24 0.24
C ALA A 90 6.95 8.32 -0.61
N ILE A 91 6.41 7.18 -0.99
CA ILE A 91 7.14 6.18 -1.77
C ILE A 91 7.13 6.57 -3.24
N SER A 92 8.32 6.78 -3.83
CA SER A 92 8.44 7.08 -5.24
C SER A 92 8.42 5.82 -6.10
N HIS A 93 9.13 4.77 -5.67
CA HIS A 93 9.05 3.44 -6.27
C HIS A 93 9.73 2.43 -5.37
N TYR A 94 9.61 1.16 -5.71
CA TYR A 94 10.32 0.09 -5.02
C TYR A 94 10.96 -0.87 -6.02
N GLU A 95 12.01 -1.55 -5.58
CA GLU A 95 12.64 -2.62 -6.33
C GLU A 95 12.51 -3.92 -5.54
N LEU A 96 12.12 -4.97 -6.22
CA LEU A 96 12.00 -6.29 -5.63
C LEU A 96 12.90 -7.27 -6.38
N LYS A 97 13.79 -7.91 -5.66
CA LYS A 97 14.59 -9.03 -6.16
C LYS A 97 14.20 -10.29 -5.40
N TRP A 98 13.97 -11.35 -6.14
CA TRP A 98 13.65 -12.66 -5.57
C TRP A 98 14.92 -13.50 -5.56
N VAL A 99 15.53 -13.66 -4.38
CA VAL A 99 16.84 -14.33 -4.24
C VAL A 99 16.66 -15.57 -3.36
N THR A 100 16.93 -16.75 -3.95
CA THR A 100 16.84 -18.04 -3.24
C THR A 100 15.51 -18.24 -2.50
N GLY A 101 14.40 -17.87 -3.16
CA GLY A 101 13.05 -18.01 -2.59
C GLY A 101 12.66 -16.94 -1.58
N GLU A 102 13.49 -15.91 -1.40
CA GLU A 102 13.23 -14.84 -0.45
C GLU A 102 13.17 -13.48 -1.14
N PRO A 103 12.26 -12.60 -0.70
CA PRO A 103 12.19 -11.24 -1.24
C PRO A 103 13.29 -10.35 -0.69
N ARG A 104 13.87 -9.54 -1.56
CA ARG A 104 14.77 -8.45 -1.21
C ARG A 104 14.12 -7.16 -1.69
N LEU A 105 13.60 -6.40 -0.74
CA LEU A 105 12.86 -5.17 -1.03
C LEU A 105 13.70 -3.95 -0.75
N LYS A 106 13.75 -3.05 -1.75
CA LYS A 106 14.37 -1.75 -1.63
C LYS A 106 13.33 -0.70 -1.96
N VAL A 107 13.15 0.28 -1.07
CA VAL A 107 12.12 1.31 -1.20
C VAL A 107 12.76 2.67 -1.33
N PHE A 108 12.36 3.41 -2.36
CA PHE A 108 12.79 4.79 -2.58
C PHE A 108 11.67 5.74 -2.17
N PHE A 109 12.02 6.77 -1.43
CA PHE A 109 11.02 7.67 -0.88
C PHE A 109 11.52 9.11 -0.83
N THR A 110 10.56 10.02 -0.71
CA THR A 110 10.80 11.44 -0.42
C THR A 110 10.01 11.81 0.83
N GLU A 111 10.58 12.65 1.69
CA GLU A 111 9.82 13.15 2.82
C GLU A 111 8.86 14.23 2.34
N ASN A 112 7.57 14.01 2.65
CA ASN A 112 6.55 14.99 2.39
C ASN A 112 6.52 15.97 3.57
N LYS A 113 7.37 16.99 3.52
CA LYS A 113 7.35 18.05 4.52
C LYS A 113 6.11 18.88 4.31
N SER A 114 5.07 18.63 5.10
CA SER A 114 3.97 19.56 5.14
C SER A 114 4.49 20.84 5.79
N THR A 115 4.85 21.78 4.97
CA THR A 115 4.92 23.15 5.40
C THR A 115 3.49 23.55 5.68
N GLY A 116 3.15 23.59 6.93
CA GLY A 116 1.82 23.95 7.37
C GLY A 116 1.37 25.28 6.86
#